data_a559a7921e7c9ea2af9027208a33e184
#
_entry.id   a559a7921e7c9ea2af9027208a33e184
#
_cell.length_a   1.000
_cell.length_b   1.000
_cell.length_c   1.000
_cell.angle_alpha   90.00
_cell.angle_beta   90.00
_cell.angle_gamma   90.00
#
_symmetry.space_group_name_H-M   'P 1'
#
loop_
_entity.id
_entity.type
_entity.pdbx_description
1 polymer ?
#
loop_
_entity_poly.entity_id
_entity_poly.type
_entity_poly.pdbx_seq_one_letter_code
_entity_poly.pdbx_strand_id
1 'polypeptide(L)'
;MNLKQILVLFLFSSVFISCEKKSEEVKPNVNYIYEATYLDTFKMGNSDLVLKVQQMHESIIKKDYESAGSYLADNVEFRLEDGSTIEGKDNCMKFMVEAYSAVEIEDYNVAVNLAVTGDNGDEWVLLWDNGSVVTEDGTSSSFNWMESFQFENGKIIMMNQFSKPRN
;
A
#
# COMPACT_ATOMS: atom_id res chain seq x y z
N MET A 1 23.36 53.97 13.55
CA MET A 1 23.75 52.56 13.34
C MET A 1 25.16 52.58 12.78
N ASN A 2 26.16 52.09 13.52
CA ASN A 2 27.58 52.18 13.14
C ASN A 2 27.94 51.19 12.02
N LEU A 3 28.80 51.60 11.08
CA LEU A 3 29.27 50.84 9.93
C LEU A 3 29.74 49.40 10.30
N LYS A 4 30.27 49.23 11.51
CA LYS A 4 30.67 47.91 12.07
C LYS A 4 29.48 46.99 12.38
N GLN A 5 28.30 47.50 12.71
CA GLN A 5 27.10 46.70 12.96
C GLN A 5 26.44 46.22 11.66
N ILE A 6 26.58 47.02 10.60
CA ILE A 6 26.10 46.63 9.26
C ILE A 6 26.97 45.52 8.69
N LEU A 7 28.29 45.54 8.92
CA LEU A 7 29.21 44.52 8.42
C LEU A 7 29.02 43.16 9.11
N VAL A 8 28.65 43.14 10.39
CA VAL A 8 28.35 41.89 11.13
C VAL A 8 27.02 41.26 10.68
N LEU A 9 26.02 42.11 10.32
CA LEU A 9 24.74 41.60 9.81
C LEU A 9 24.88 40.95 8.40
N PHE A 10 25.82 41.45 7.59
CA PHE A 10 26.08 40.91 6.25
C PHE A 10 26.87 39.59 6.27
N LEU A 11 27.65 39.32 7.32
CA LEU A 11 28.41 38.07 7.47
C LEU A 11 27.56 36.92 8.00
N PHE A 12 26.38 37.19 8.60
CA PHE A 12 25.49 36.12 9.12
C PHE A 12 24.45 35.65 8.11
N SER A 13 24.27 36.35 6.98
CA SER A 13 23.28 36.00 5.96
C SER A 13 23.81 35.04 4.88
N SER A 14 25.08 34.66 4.93
CA SER A 14 25.72 33.81 3.87
C SER A 14 25.89 32.33 4.22
N VAL A 15 25.27 31.82 5.30
CA VAL A 15 25.54 30.44 5.79
C VAL A 15 24.39 29.47 5.52
N PHE A 16 23.30 29.88 4.87
CA PHE A 16 22.16 28.99 4.59
C PHE A 16 21.93 28.65 3.11
N ILE A 17 22.98 28.60 2.30
CA ILE A 17 22.90 27.89 1.02
C ILE A 17 23.42 26.48 1.30
N SER A 18 22.62 25.69 2.04
CA SER A 18 22.71 24.25 2.02
C SER A 18 22.23 23.80 0.63
N CYS A 19 23.18 23.57 -0.26
CA CYS A 19 22.92 22.89 -1.50
C CYS A 19 22.59 21.44 -1.15
N GLU A 20 21.28 21.11 -1.01
CA GLU A 20 20.85 19.72 -1.09
C GLU A 20 21.30 19.20 -2.47
N LYS A 21 22.46 18.55 -2.50
CA LYS A 21 22.80 17.68 -3.61
C LYS A 21 21.71 16.59 -3.62
N LYS A 22 20.71 16.72 -4.51
CA LYS A 22 19.96 15.56 -4.96
C LYS A 22 21.01 14.53 -5.38
N SER A 23 21.17 13.47 -4.60
CA SER A 23 21.90 12.30 -5.06
C SER A 23 21.13 11.80 -6.28
N GLU A 24 21.70 11.95 -7.46
CA GLU A 24 21.23 11.22 -8.65
C GLU A 24 21.32 9.73 -8.25
N GLU A 25 20.19 9.07 -8.12
CA GLU A 25 20.13 7.62 -7.99
C GLU A 25 20.77 7.05 -9.26
N VAL A 26 21.98 6.51 -9.10
CA VAL A 26 22.67 5.80 -10.18
C VAL A 26 21.87 4.52 -10.41
N LYS A 27 21.08 4.47 -11.48
CA LYS A 27 20.40 3.24 -11.90
C LYS A 27 21.48 2.17 -12.10
N PRO A 28 21.38 1.00 -11.46
CA PRO A 28 22.34 -0.07 -11.68
C PRO A 28 22.25 -0.50 -13.15
N ASN A 29 23.40 -0.54 -13.82
CA ASN A 29 23.49 -1.02 -15.20
C ASN A 29 23.45 -2.57 -15.18
N VAL A 30 22.23 -3.12 -15.04
CA VAL A 30 21.98 -4.56 -15.03
C VAL A 30 21.32 -4.94 -16.34
N ASN A 31 21.92 -5.89 -17.07
CA ASN A 31 21.28 -6.48 -18.25
C ASN A 31 20.34 -7.60 -17.80
N TYR A 32 19.03 -7.31 -17.72
CA TYR A 32 18.03 -8.31 -17.43
C TYR A 32 17.85 -9.26 -18.61
N ILE A 33 17.58 -10.54 -18.32
CA ILE A 33 17.27 -11.56 -19.34
C ILE A 33 15.87 -11.33 -19.91
N TYR A 34 14.95 -10.85 -19.04
CA TYR A 34 13.58 -10.48 -19.41
C TYR A 34 13.33 -9.04 -18.97
N GLU A 35 12.79 -8.24 -19.87
CA GLU A 35 12.38 -6.87 -19.57
C GLU A 35 11.00 -6.88 -18.88
N ALA A 36 10.83 -5.97 -17.90
CA ALA A 36 9.53 -5.78 -17.28
C ALA A 36 8.55 -5.14 -18.28
N THR A 37 7.34 -5.70 -18.41
CA THR A 37 6.33 -5.20 -19.35
C THR A 37 5.52 -4.02 -18.82
N TYR A 38 5.59 -3.77 -17.50
CA TYR A 38 4.84 -2.69 -16.84
C TYR A 38 5.78 -1.63 -16.27
N LEU A 39 6.56 -1.99 -15.25
CA LEU A 39 7.55 -1.11 -14.62
C LEU A 39 8.76 -1.91 -14.20
N ASP A 40 9.94 -1.35 -14.44
CA ASP A 40 11.23 -1.94 -14.05
C ASP A 40 11.86 -1.22 -12.85
N THR A 41 11.33 -0.04 -12.50
CA THR A 41 11.93 0.82 -11.48
C THR A 41 10.88 1.34 -10.51
N PHE A 42 11.16 1.15 -9.21
CA PHE A 42 10.38 1.68 -8.11
C PHE A 42 11.31 2.37 -7.12
N LYS A 43 10.78 3.39 -6.45
CA LYS A 43 11.37 4.01 -5.25
C LYS A 43 10.42 3.82 -4.08
N MET A 44 10.92 4.04 -2.86
CA MET A 44 10.07 4.05 -1.66
C MET A 44 8.97 5.10 -1.82
N GLY A 45 7.75 4.68 -1.56
CA GLY A 45 6.54 5.49 -1.68
C GLY A 45 6.10 6.12 -0.36
N ASN A 46 4.86 6.65 -0.36
CA ASN A 46 4.26 7.27 0.82
C ASN A 46 3.76 6.21 1.82
N SER A 47 4.37 6.18 3.00
CA SER A 47 3.99 5.23 4.08
C SER A 47 2.56 5.43 4.62
N ASP A 48 1.93 6.60 4.41
CA ASP A 48 0.53 6.83 4.81
C ASP A 48 -0.43 5.90 4.06
N LEU A 49 -0.05 5.46 2.84
CA LEU A 49 -0.84 4.50 2.07
C LEU A 49 -0.85 3.11 2.73
N VAL A 50 0.27 2.71 3.34
CA VAL A 50 0.33 1.48 4.15
C VAL A 50 -0.64 1.54 5.31
N LEU A 51 -0.68 2.67 6.03
CA LEU A 51 -1.62 2.86 7.13
C LEU A 51 -3.08 2.73 6.67
N LYS A 52 -3.42 3.27 5.50
CA LYS A 52 -4.78 3.14 4.92
C LYS A 52 -5.15 1.69 4.65
N VAL A 53 -4.23 0.88 4.08
CA VAL A 53 -4.48 -0.55 3.86
C VAL A 53 -4.69 -1.27 5.19
N GLN A 54 -3.86 -1.02 6.20
CA GLN A 54 -4.02 -1.63 7.52
C GLN A 54 -5.35 -1.24 8.19
N GLN A 55 -5.76 0.03 8.08
CA GLN A 55 -7.05 0.50 8.60
C GLN A 55 -8.23 -0.13 7.86
N MET A 56 -8.13 -0.34 6.54
CA MET A 56 -9.13 -1.07 5.77
C MET A 56 -9.25 -2.51 6.27
N HIS A 57 -8.13 -3.23 6.45
CA HIS A 57 -8.13 -4.60 6.98
C HIS A 57 -8.69 -4.66 8.40
N GLU A 58 -8.31 -3.74 9.28
CA GLU A 58 -8.88 -3.65 10.63
C GLU A 58 -10.41 -3.47 10.57
N SER A 59 -10.92 -2.65 9.65
CA SER A 59 -12.35 -2.44 9.45
C SER A 59 -13.04 -3.73 8.96
N ILE A 60 -12.43 -4.48 8.03
CA ILE A 60 -12.96 -5.78 7.56
C ILE A 60 -12.99 -6.79 8.71
N ILE A 61 -11.92 -6.91 9.50
CA ILE A 61 -11.84 -7.81 10.66
C ILE A 61 -12.92 -7.47 11.70
N LYS A 62 -13.21 -6.19 11.89
CA LYS A 62 -14.29 -5.71 12.78
C LYS A 62 -15.69 -5.77 12.14
N LYS A 63 -15.80 -6.21 10.90
CA LYS A 63 -17.04 -6.23 10.10
C LYS A 63 -17.66 -4.84 9.89
N ASP A 64 -16.85 -3.78 9.98
CA ASP A 64 -17.22 -2.41 9.63
C ASP A 64 -16.94 -2.17 8.12
N TYR A 65 -17.81 -2.75 7.29
CA TYR A 65 -17.64 -2.71 5.83
C TYR A 65 -17.84 -1.31 5.25
N GLU A 66 -18.62 -0.44 5.92
CA GLU A 66 -18.78 0.96 5.48
C GLU A 66 -17.44 1.70 5.59
N SER A 67 -16.76 1.60 6.73
CA SER A 67 -15.43 2.17 6.92
C SER A 67 -14.42 1.55 5.95
N ALA A 68 -14.43 0.22 5.75
CA ALA A 68 -13.56 -0.44 4.78
C ALA A 68 -13.78 0.11 3.36
N GLY A 69 -15.04 0.25 2.93
CA GLY A 69 -15.40 0.81 1.62
C GLY A 69 -14.99 2.27 1.45
N SER A 70 -14.77 3.02 2.54
CA SER A 70 -14.33 4.41 2.46
C SER A 70 -12.92 4.57 1.85
N TYR A 71 -12.10 3.53 1.85
CA TYR A 71 -10.76 3.52 1.25
C TYR A 71 -10.76 3.25 -0.25
N LEU A 72 -11.86 2.71 -0.80
CA LEU A 72 -12.00 2.34 -2.21
C LEU A 72 -12.40 3.53 -3.09
N ALA A 73 -11.89 3.56 -4.32
CA ALA A 73 -12.39 4.41 -5.38
C ALA A 73 -13.67 3.83 -5.99
N ASP A 74 -14.48 4.64 -6.66
CA ASP A 74 -15.73 4.17 -7.27
C ASP A 74 -15.50 3.16 -8.40
N ASN A 75 -14.35 3.26 -9.10
CA ASN A 75 -13.94 2.39 -10.20
C ASN A 75 -12.96 1.28 -9.77
N VAL A 76 -12.92 0.92 -8.49
CA VAL A 76 -11.99 -0.09 -7.97
C VAL A 76 -12.21 -1.46 -8.61
N GLU A 77 -11.11 -2.20 -8.80
CA GLU A 77 -11.11 -3.60 -9.24
C GLU A 77 -10.49 -4.51 -8.17
N PHE A 78 -11.17 -5.61 -7.83
CA PHE A 78 -10.58 -6.70 -7.06
C PHE A 78 -10.27 -7.87 -7.99
N ARG A 79 -9.00 -8.24 -8.07
CA ARG A 79 -8.51 -9.38 -8.85
C ARG A 79 -8.22 -10.52 -7.89
N LEU A 80 -9.01 -11.58 -8.01
CA LEU A 80 -8.98 -12.70 -7.08
C LEU A 80 -8.04 -13.81 -7.56
N GLU A 81 -7.65 -14.68 -6.64
CA GLU A 81 -6.70 -15.77 -6.89
C GLU A 81 -7.20 -16.82 -7.90
N ASP A 82 -8.51 -16.95 -8.10
CA ASP A 82 -9.12 -17.82 -9.10
C ASP A 82 -9.13 -17.24 -10.52
N GLY A 83 -8.58 -16.02 -10.68
CA GLY A 83 -8.52 -15.27 -11.93
C GLY A 83 -9.77 -14.45 -12.22
N SER A 84 -10.77 -14.44 -11.36
CA SER A 84 -11.94 -13.58 -11.53
C SER A 84 -11.61 -12.12 -11.15
N THR A 85 -12.39 -11.20 -11.72
CA THR A 85 -12.30 -9.76 -11.42
C THR A 85 -13.67 -9.25 -11.01
N ILE A 86 -13.70 -8.47 -9.92
CA ILE A 86 -14.90 -7.77 -9.44
C ILE A 86 -14.67 -6.28 -9.65
N GLU A 87 -15.54 -5.64 -10.43
CA GLU A 87 -15.41 -4.25 -10.82
C GLU A 87 -16.45 -3.37 -10.11
N GLY A 88 -16.00 -2.19 -9.69
CA GLY A 88 -16.81 -1.17 -9.06
C GLY A 88 -16.99 -1.35 -7.55
N LYS A 89 -17.01 -0.22 -6.85
CA LYS A 89 -17.05 -0.15 -5.39
C LYS A 89 -18.20 -0.96 -4.77
N ASP A 90 -19.41 -0.81 -5.30
CA ASP A 90 -20.58 -1.49 -4.73
C ASP A 90 -20.46 -3.01 -4.82
N ASN A 91 -19.94 -3.53 -5.94
CA ASN A 91 -19.72 -4.97 -6.11
C ASN A 91 -18.57 -5.48 -5.23
N CYS A 92 -17.49 -4.71 -5.10
CA CYS A 92 -16.38 -5.05 -4.21
C CYS A 92 -16.82 -5.05 -2.73
N MET A 93 -17.65 -4.09 -2.31
CA MET A 93 -18.21 -4.06 -0.97
C MET A 93 -19.14 -5.24 -0.72
N LYS A 94 -20.00 -5.58 -1.69
CA LYS A 94 -20.87 -6.76 -1.60
C LYS A 94 -20.03 -8.03 -1.43
N PHE A 95 -18.97 -8.19 -2.23
CA PHE A 95 -18.04 -9.31 -2.10
C PHE A 95 -17.42 -9.38 -0.69
N MET A 96 -16.94 -8.27 -0.15
CA MET A 96 -16.38 -8.23 1.22
C MET A 96 -17.37 -8.71 2.26
N VAL A 97 -18.64 -8.27 2.17
CA VAL A 97 -19.69 -8.73 3.07
C VAL A 97 -19.93 -10.23 2.91
N GLU A 98 -20.07 -10.73 1.68
CA GLU A 98 -20.31 -12.14 1.41
C GLU A 98 -19.16 -13.05 1.86
N ALA A 99 -17.90 -12.59 1.66
CA ALA A 99 -16.71 -13.36 2.00
C ALA A 99 -16.42 -13.42 3.52
N TYR A 100 -16.70 -12.32 4.24
CA TYR A 100 -16.21 -12.17 5.62
C TYR A 100 -17.30 -12.11 6.69
N SER A 101 -18.59 -11.98 6.34
CA SER A 101 -19.65 -11.86 7.37
C SER A 101 -19.83 -13.12 8.21
N ALA A 102 -19.64 -14.30 7.62
CA ALA A 102 -19.84 -15.62 8.24
C ALA A 102 -18.56 -16.22 8.85
N VAL A 103 -17.46 -15.49 8.86
CA VAL A 103 -16.18 -15.97 9.39
C VAL A 103 -15.59 -14.94 10.36
N GLU A 104 -14.75 -15.42 11.27
CA GLU A 104 -13.88 -14.57 12.09
C GLU A 104 -12.45 -14.67 11.58
N ILE A 105 -11.70 -13.57 11.60
CA ILE A 105 -10.28 -13.55 11.31
C ILE A 105 -9.53 -13.42 12.63
N GLU A 106 -8.75 -14.44 12.97
CA GLU A 106 -7.98 -14.51 14.21
C GLU A 106 -6.47 -14.50 13.92
N ASP A 107 -5.69 -14.12 14.92
CA ASP A 107 -4.22 -14.10 14.87
C ASP A 107 -3.65 -13.36 13.64
N TYR A 108 -4.38 -12.33 13.19
CA TYR A 108 -3.95 -11.52 12.04
C TYR A 108 -2.64 -10.80 12.34
N ASN A 109 -1.67 -10.98 11.47
CA ASN A 109 -0.34 -10.38 11.58
C ASN A 109 0.21 -9.97 10.22
N VAL A 110 0.81 -8.79 10.17
CA VAL A 110 1.50 -8.26 8.99
C VAL A 110 2.99 -8.59 9.09
N ALA A 111 3.49 -9.40 8.16
CA ALA A 111 4.89 -9.79 8.09
C ALA A 111 5.73 -8.75 7.35
N VAL A 112 5.21 -8.20 6.24
CA VAL A 112 5.87 -7.16 5.44
C VAL A 112 4.82 -6.17 4.95
N ASN A 113 5.13 -4.89 5.03
CA ASN A 113 4.40 -3.82 4.36
C ASN A 113 5.38 -2.87 3.66
N LEU A 114 5.05 -2.45 2.46
CA LEU A 114 5.93 -1.63 1.64
C LEU A 114 5.09 -0.73 0.73
N ALA A 115 5.28 0.59 0.85
CA ALA A 115 4.79 1.52 -0.16
C ALA A 115 5.88 1.79 -1.18
N VAL A 116 5.53 1.74 -2.46
CA VAL A 116 6.43 2.04 -3.58
C VAL A 116 5.76 2.98 -4.58
N THR A 117 6.57 3.78 -5.26
CA THR A 117 6.13 4.63 -6.37
C THR A 117 6.94 4.28 -7.60
N GLY A 118 6.27 3.94 -8.69
CA GLY A 118 6.90 3.67 -9.98
C GLY A 118 7.41 4.94 -10.66
N ASP A 119 8.28 4.78 -11.64
CA ASP A 119 8.81 5.90 -12.44
C ASP A 119 7.71 6.64 -13.23
N ASN A 120 6.59 5.95 -13.52
CA ASN A 120 5.40 6.53 -14.15
C ASN A 120 4.50 7.30 -13.17
N GLY A 121 4.84 7.30 -11.87
CA GLY A 121 4.07 7.95 -10.82
C GLY A 121 3.01 7.08 -10.15
N ASP A 122 2.80 5.83 -10.56
CA ASP A 122 1.87 4.91 -9.93
C ASP A 122 2.28 4.59 -8.49
N GLU A 123 1.33 4.69 -7.57
CA GLU A 123 1.53 4.42 -6.16
C GLU A 123 0.97 3.04 -5.80
N TRP A 124 1.79 2.25 -5.09
CA TRP A 124 1.46 0.89 -4.71
C TRP A 124 1.76 0.63 -3.24
N VAL A 125 0.95 -0.23 -2.64
CA VAL A 125 1.26 -0.90 -1.37
C VAL A 125 1.35 -2.39 -1.62
N LEU A 126 2.44 -3.00 -1.16
CA LEU A 126 2.64 -4.45 -1.14
C LEU A 126 2.55 -4.91 0.30
N LEU A 127 1.74 -5.94 0.54
CA LEU A 127 1.48 -6.47 1.87
C LEU A 127 1.67 -8.00 1.86
N TRP A 128 2.40 -8.51 2.85
CA TRP A 128 2.46 -9.93 3.14
C TRP A 128 2.00 -10.10 4.57
N ASP A 129 0.94 -10.85 4.73
CA ASP A 129 0.28 -11.04 6.01
C ASP A 129 -0.15 -12.49 6.22
N ASN A 130 -0.67 -12.79 7.37
CA ASN A 130 -1.15 -14.11 7.74
C ASN A 130 -2.17 -14.03 8.87
N GLY A 131 -2.96 -15.09 8.98
CA GLY A 131 -3.97 -15.20 10.02
C GLY A 131 -4.70 -16.52 9.90
N SER A 132 -5.72 -16.68 10.72
CA SER A 132 -6.63 -17.83 10.69
C SER A 132 -8.05 -17.36 10.38
N VAL A 133 -8.71 -18.08 9.50
CA VAL A 133 -10.15 -17.92 9.19
C VAL A 133 -10.90 -18.98 9.95
N VAL A 134 -11.82 -18.54 10.82
CA VAL A 134 -12.64 -19.41 11.67
C VAL A 134 -14.09 -19.31 11.22
N THR A 135 -14.68 -20.44 10.84
CA THR A 135 -16.09 -20.55 10.41
C THR A 135 -17.02 -20.69 11.61
N GLU A 136 -18.33 -20.48 11.41
CA GLU A 136 -19.35 -20.56 12.49
C GLU A 136 -19.38 -21.91 13.22
N ASP A 137 -19.00 -23.00 12.57
CA ASP A 137 -18.90 -24.34 13.18
C ASP A 137 -17.61 -24.55 13.99
N GLY A 138 -16.73 -23.53 14.07
CA GLY A 138 -15.47 -23.55 14.81
C GLY A 138 -14.30 -24.16 14.01
N THR A 139 -14.48 -24.48 12.73
CA THR A 139 -13.39 -24.95 11.89
C THR A 139 -12.43 -23.79 11.63
N SER A 140 -11.13 -23.97 11.94
CA SER A 140 -10.10 -22.99 11.74
C SER A 140 -9.14 -23.40 10.62
N SER A 141 -8.84 -22.48 9.73
CA SER A 141 -7.87 -22.67 8.63
C SER A 141 -6.91 -21.48 8.60
N SER A 142 -5.60 -21.75 8.60
CA SER A 142 -4.58 -20.70 8.59
C SER A 142 -4.07 -20.46 7.17
N PHE A 143 -3.80 -19.17 6.87
CA PHE A 143 -3.34 -18.74 5.54
C PHE A 143 -2.16 -17.77 5.65
N ASN A 144 -1.36 -17.73 4.59
CA ASN A 144 -0.52 -16.59 4.23
C ASN A 144 -1.15 -15.92 3.02
N TRP A 145 -1.23 -14.60 3.07
CA TRP A 145 -1.67 -13.77 1.96
C TRP A 145 -0.52 -12.93 1.40
N MET A 146 -0.60 -12.64 0.13
CA MET A 146 0.25 -11.72 -0.57
C MET A 146 -0.64 -10.80 -1.39
N GLU A 147 -0.61 -9.52 -1.08
CA GLU A 147 -1.53 -8.54 -1.63
C GLU A 147 -0.79 -7.37 -2.24
N SER A 148 -1.38 -6.81 -3.28
CA SER A 148 -0.93 -5.54 -3.85
C SER A 148 -2.11 -4.62 -4.08
N PHE A 149 -1.93 -3.35 -3.70
CA PHE A 149 -2.94 -2.31 -3.80
C PHE A 149 -2.38 -1.18 -4.63
N GLN A 150 -3.05 -0.83 -5.73
CA GLN A 150 -2.75 0.37 -6.49
C GLN A 150 -3.60 1.53 -6.01
N PHE A 151 -3.00 2.70 -5.88
CA PHE A 151 -3.65 3.91 -5.42
C PHE A 151 -3.72 4.97 -6.51
N GLU A 152 -4.82 5.70 -6.53
CA GLU A 152 -4.98 6.95 -7.24
C GLU A 152 -5.71 7.95 -6.36
N ASN A 153 -5.20 9.19 -6.26
CA ASN A 153 -5.79 10.25 -5.42
C ASN A 153 -6.05 9.80 -3.96
N GLY A 154 -5.18 8.92 -3.44
CA GLY A 154 -5.25 8.41 -2.07
C GLY A 154 -6.37 7.40 -1.81
N LYS A 155 -6.98 6.85 -2.86
CA LYS A 155 -7.97 5.76 -2.85
C LYS A 155 -7.42 4.53 -3.56
N ILE A 156 -7.86 3.35 -3.16
CA ILE A 156 -7.52 2.09 -3.80
C ILE A 156 -8.34 1.95 -5.09
N ILE A 157 -7.64 1.80 -6.22
CA ILE A 157 -8.23 1.56 -7.54
C ILE A 157 -8.09 0.11 -7.99
N MET A 158 -7.17 -0.63 -7.41
CA MET A 158 -6.99 -2.05 -7.69
C MET A 158 -6.44 -2.79 -6.46
N MET A 159 -6.92 -4.00 -6.25
CA MET A 159 -6.37 -4.99 -5.32
C MET A 159 -6.12 -6.30 -6.06
N ASN A 160 -4.93 -6.89 -5.87
CA ASN A 160 -4.67 -8.31 -6.18
C ASN A 160 -4.42 -9.04 -4.89
N GLN A 161 -4.98 -10.26 -4.76
CA GLN A 161 -4.75 -11.13 -3.62
C GLN A 161 -4.36 -12.52 -4.09
N PHE A 162 -3.35 -13.08 -3.44
CA PHE A 162 -2.96 -14.49 -3.54
C PHE A 162 -2.98 -15.08 -2.15
N SER A 163 -3.56 -16.27 -1.99
CA SER A 163 -3.58 -16.97 -0.72
C SER A 163 -2.88 -18.33 -0.82
N LYS A 164 -2.30 -18.74 0.30
CA LYS A 164 -1.71 -20.06 0.46
C LYS A 164 -2.04 -20.63 1.82
N PRO A 165 -2.67 -21.83 1.91
CA PRO A 165 -2.86 -22.49 3.19
C PRO A 165 -1.53 -22.67 3.94
N ARG A 166 -1.56 -22.46 5.26
CA ARG A 166 -0.44 -22.65 6.17
C ARG A 166 -0.71 -23.90 7.02
N ASN A 167 0.16 -24.88 6.89
CA ASN A 167 0.13 -26.12 7.71
C ASN A 167 0.81 -25.92 9.05
#